data_454f929fd5c4259d22078a1001dcc525
#
_entry.id   454f929fd5c4259d22078a1001dcc525
#
_cell.length_a   1.000
_cell.length_b   1.000
_cell.length_c   1.000
_cell.angle_alpha   90.00
_cell.angle_beta   90.00
_cell.angle_gamma   90.00
#
_symmetry.space_group_name_H-M   'P 1'
#
loop_
_entity.id
_entity.type
_entity.pdbx_description
1 polymer ?
#
loop_
_entity_poly.entity_id
_entity_poly.type
_entity_poly.pdbx_seq_one_letter_code
_entity_poly.pdbx_strand_id
1 'polypeptide(L)'
;MESKRLQLLEEENKQKKKIARMGFNASSLLQKSQLGFLSVTNYCRLAHELRVSCMQRKKVHIQSSDPSALASDRFNLILADTNSSRLFTVNDVKVGGSKYGIISLRGLKTPTLSVRMYENLYFTNRKVNSVCWASLNHLDSHILYPLAVEEVWLCLMGFADSPGCATLLPASLFVTSHPAVRDRPGVLCSFRIPGAWSCAWSLNIQANNCFSTGLSQRVLLTNVVTGHRQSFGTSSDVLAQQFALLAPLLYNGCRSGEIFAIDLRCPNQGEGWKASRLFHDSAVTSIQILHTEKCLMASDMAGKIKLWDLRATKCIRQYEGHVNEYAYLPLHVHEEEGILVAVGQDCYTRIWSLHDGHLLRTIPSPYPASKADIPSVAFSSRLGGFRGAPGLLMAVRRDLYCFTYS
;
A
#
# COMPACT_ATOMS: atom_id res chain seq x y z
N MET A 1 -3.62 27.53 3.98
CA MET A 1 -2.88 26.29 3.63
C MET A 1 -1.44 26.57 3.21
N GLU A 2 -1.19 27.60 2.44
CA GLU A 2 0.16 27.99 1.98
C GLU A 2 1.11 28.39 3.13
N SER A 3 0.61 29.08 4.14
CA SER A 3 1.38 29.47 5.33
C SER A 3 1.88 28.28 6.15
N LYS A 4 1.05 27.23 6.31
CA LYS A 4 1.49 25.98 6.98
C LYS A 4 2.54 25.23 6.16
N ARG A 5 2.47 25.30 4.83
CA ARG A 5 3.45 24.68 3.93
C ARG A 5 4.81 25.37 4.03
N LEU A 6 4.83 26.71 4.08
CA LEU A 6 6.05 27.48 4.29
C LEU A 6 6.67 27.18 5.65
N GLN A 7 5.85 27.09 6.70
CA GLN A 7 6.34 26.72 8.05
C GLN A 7 6.96 25.33 8.08
N LEU A 8 6.34 24.32 7.45
CA LEU A 8 6.89 22.96 7.38
C LEU A 8 8.17 22.89 6.54
N LEU A 9 8.24 23.64 5.43
CA LEU A 9 9.48 23.76 4.64
C LEU A 9 10.59 24.46 5.42
N GLU A 10 10.26 25.45 6.22
CA GLU A 10 11.22 26.10 7.11
C GLU A 10 11.67 25.18 8.25
N GLU A 11 10.77 24.39 8.81
CA GLU A 11 11.10 23.38 9.83
C GLU A 11 11.97 22.27 9.25
N GLU A 12 11.65 21.79 8.04
CA GLU A 12 12.47 20.78 7.33
C GLU A 12 13.88 21.32 7.01
N ASN A 13 13.96 22.60 6.59
CA ASN A 13 15.23 23.26 6.36
C ASN A 13 16.01 23.55 7.65
N LYS A 14 15.31 23.86 8.75
CA LYS A 14 15.91 24.00 10.08
C LYS A 14 16.43 22.67 10.59
N GLN A 15 15.69 21.57 10.40
CA GLN A 15 16.14 20.22 10.74
C GLN A 15 17.36 19.82 9.91
N LYS A 16 17.33 20.01 8.58
CA LYS A 16 18.49 19.76 7.71
C LYS A 16 19.71 20.56 8.12
N LYS A 17 19.55 21.87 8.45
CA LYS A 17 20.63 22.71 8.96
C LYS A 17 21.12 22.28 10.34
N LYS A 18 20.25 21.79 11.21
CA LYS A 18 20.59 21.27 12.54
C LYS A 18 21.40 19.99 12.43
N ILE A 19 21.00 19.06 11.54
CA ILE A 19 21.72 17.82 11.25
C ILE A 19 23.09 18.12 10.62
N ALA A 20 23.15 19.03 9.63
CA ALA A 20 24.41 19.43 9.01
C ALA A 20 25.37 20.15 9.97
N ARG A 21 24.85 20.96 10.92
CA ARG A 21 25.64 21.66 11.95
C ARG A 21 26.17 20.74 13.05
N MET A 22 25.50 19.60 13.30
CA MET A 22 25.95 18.66 14.33
C MET A 22 27.11 17.78 13.88
N GLY A 23 27.58 17.90 12.64
CA GLY A 23 28.66 17.05 12.11
C GLY A 23 28.36 15.58 12.36
N PHE A 24 27.14 15.14 11.94
CA PHE A 24 26.59 13.86 12.34
C PHE A 24 27.41 12.72 11.74
N ASN A 25 28.29 12.18 12.55
CA ASN A 25 29.06 11.01 12.19
C ASN A 25 28.42 9.79 12.87
N ALA A 26 27.95 8.84 12.08
CA ALA A 26 27.36 7.59 12.58
C ALA A 26 28.32 6.86 13.55
N SER A 27 29.61 6.93 13.30
CA SER A 27 30.66 6.38 14.19
C SER A 27 30.67 7.08 15.54
N SER A 28 30.49 8.40 15.58
CA SER A 28 30.43 9.17 16.83
C SER A 28 29.19 8.82 17.66
N LEU A 29 28.07 8.59 17.03
CA LEU A 29 26.85 8.12 17.72
C LEU A 29 27.02 6.73 18.32
N LEU A 30 27.61 5.82 17.54
CA LEU A 30 27.88 4.47 17.99
C LEU A 30 28.84 4.49 19.18
N GLN A 31 29.92 5.28 19.08
CA GLN A 31 30.90 5.45 20.14
C GLN A 31 30.26 6.02 21.40
N LYS A 32 29.42 7.05 21.31
CA LYS A 32 28.68 7.61 22.46
C LYS A 32 27.77 6.58 23.12
N SER A 33 27.13 5.73 22.31
CA SER A 33 26.29 4.65 22.84
C SER A 33 27.13 3.58 23.54
N GLN A 34 28.26 3.18 22.95
CA GLN A 34 29.18 2.21 23.55
C GLN A 34 29.82 2.70 24.84
N LEU A 35 30.09 3.99 24.93
CA LEU A 35 30.65 4.62 26.15
C LEU A 35 29.59 4.97 27.20
N GLY A 36 28.31 4.63 26.98
CA GLY A 36 27.24 4.88 27.92
C GLY A 36 26.74 6.32 28.01
N PHE A 37 27.26 7.24 27.17
CA PHE A 37 26.78 8.63 27.11
C PHE A 37 25.42 8.76 26.40
N LEU A 38 25.04 7.74 25.67
CA LEU A 38 23.75 7.68 24.96
C LEU A 38 23.09 6.32 25.24
N SER A 39 21.87 6.34 25.75
CA SER A 39 21.13 5.09 25.95
C SER A 39 20.89 4.38 24.60
N VAL A 40 20.85 3.07 24.61
CA VAL A 40 20.60 2.25 23.40
C VAL A 40 19.31 2.68 22.72
N THR A 41 18.25 2.95 23.47
CA THR A 41 16.96 3.42 22.94
C THR A 41 17.10 4.74 22.18
N ASN A 42 17.79 5.72 22.78
CA ASN A 42 18.03 7.02 22.14
C ASN A 42 18.94 6.89 20.91
N TYR A 43 19.95 6.01 20.99
CA TYR A 43 20.79 5.70 19.84
C TYR A 43 19.99 5.14 18.68
N CYS A 44 19.17 4.13 18.92
CA CYS A 44 18.32 3.53 17.89
C CYS A 44 17.35 4.55 17.27
N ARG A 45 16.74 5.40 18.10
CA ARG A 45 15.84 6.45 17.61
C ARG A 45 16.56 7.47 16.74
N LEU A 46 17.71 7.99 17.18
CA LEU A 46 18.47 8.97 16.43
C LEU A 46 19.07 8.38 15.14
N ALA A 47 19.54 7.14 15.18
CA ALA A 47 20.03 6.44 14.00
C ALA A 47 18.90 6.23 12.96
N HIS A 48 17.71 5.89 13.42
CA HIS A 48 16.54 5.71 12.58
C HIS A 48 16.07 7.04 11.93
N GLU A 49 15.96 8.10 12.73
CA GLU A 49 15.64 9.46 12.27
C GLU A 49 16.67 9.94 11.24
N LEU A 50 17.95 9.76 11.51
CA LEU A 50 19.02 10.11 10.58
C LEU A 50 18.87 9.35 9.26
N ARG A 51 18.71 8.04 9.33
CA ARG A 51 18.56 7.17 8.16
C ARG A 51 17.42 7.65 7.26
N VAL A 52 16.25 7.91 7.82
CA VAL A 52 15.09 8.39 7.04
C VAL A 52 15.33 9.82 6.51
N SER A 53 15.97 10.68 7.27
CA SER A 53 16.28 12.07 6.86
C SER A 53 17.30 12.16 5.72
N CYS A 54 18.19 11.18 5.60
CA CYS A 54 19.22 11.14 4.55
C CYS A 54 18.68 10.74 3.17
N MET A 55 17.45 10.26 3.07
CA MET A 55 16.86 9.90 1.78
C MET A 55 16.73 11.13 0.87
N GLN A 56 17.35 11.08 -0.30
CA GLN A 56 17.32 12.15 -1.28
C GLN A 56 16.28 11.90 -2.36
N ARG A 57 15.55 12.94 -2.73
CA ARG A 57 14.57 12.91 -3.80
C ARG A 57 15.26 13.01 -5.15
N LYS A 58 14.99 12.07 -6.03
CA LYS A 58 15.42 12.08 -7.43
C LYS A 58 14.20 11.85 -8.33
N LYS A 59 14.12 12.57 -9.44
CA LYS A 59 13.08 12.33 -10.45
C LYS A 59 13.48 11.12 -11.28
N VAL A 60 12.52 10.24 -11.54
CA VAL A 60 12.69 9.03 -12.34
C VAL A 60 12.21 9.32 -13.77
N HIS A 61 13.01 8.99 -14.77
CA HIS A 61 12.64 9.11 -16.17
C HIS A 61 11.91 7.84 -16.62
N ILE A 62 10.66 7.99 -17.02
CA ILE A 62 9.83 6.89 -17.51
C ILE A 62 9.94 6.85 -19.02
N GLN A 63 10.48 5.75 -19.55
CA GLN A 63 10.49 5.45 -20.98
C GLN A 63 9.28 4.59 -21.31
N SER A 64 8.44 5.05 -22.22
CA SER A 64 7.30 4.29 -22.74
C SER A 64 7.48 4.06 -24.24
N SER A 65 6.94 2.94 -24.71
CA SER A 65 6.83 2.64 -26.13
C SER A 65 5.89 3.62 -26.86
N ASP A 66 4.97 4.23 -26.14
CA ASP A 66 4.04 5.25 -26.65
C ASP A 66 4.10 6.50 -25.75
N PRO A 67 4.93 7.50 -26.12
CA PRO A 67 5.05 8.74 -25.36
C PRO A 67 3.76 9.57 -25.31
N SER A 68 2.87 9.44 -26.30
CA SER A 68 1.61 10.16 -26.35
C SER A 68 0.63 9.67 -25.28
N ALA A 69 0.68 8.40 -24.95
CA ALA A 69 -0.15 7.78 -23.92
C ALA A 69 0.18 8.31 -22.52
N LEU A 70 1.47 8.57 -22.22
CA LEU A 70 1.89 9.15 -20.94
C LEU A 70 1.52 10.63 -20.81
N ALA A 71 1.34 11.33 -21.94
CA ALA A 71 1.13 12.78 -21.93
C ALA A 71 -0.22 13.21 -21.34
N SER A 72 -1.20 12.32 -21.25
CA SER A 72 -2.56 12.64 -20.80
C SER A 72 -2.94 12.03 -19.44
N ASP A 73 -2.21 11.02 -18.99
CA ASP A 73 -2.61 10.17 -17.88
C ASP A 73 -2.02 10.66 -16.55
N ARG A 74 -2.73 10.44 -15.44
CA ARG A 74 -2.28 10.74 -14.09
C ARG A 74 -2.15 9.46 -13.28
N PHE A 75 -1.09 9.32 -12.53
CA PHE A 75 -0.99 8.25 -11.55
C PHE A 75 -2.07 8.40 -10.48
N ASN A 76 -2.89 7.38 -10.30
CA ASN A 76 -3.86 7.29 -9.23
C ASN A 76 -3.33 6.40 -8.10
N LEU A 77 -2.81 5.22 -8.46
CA LEU A 77 -2.32 4.25 -7.49
C LEU A 77 -1.07 3.57 -8.03
N ILE A 78 -0.11 3.35 -7.14
CA ILE A 78 1.06 2.53 -7.42
C ILE A 78 1.19 1.42 -6.39
N LEU A 79 1.60 0.24 -6.82
CA LEU A 79 1.78 -0.92 -5.97
C LEU A 79 3.04 -1.68 -6.38
N ALA A 80 4.03 -1.76 -5.48
CA ALA A 80 5.23 -2.54 -5.74
C ALA A 80 4.94 -4.04 -5.54
N ASP A 81 5.59 -4.87 -6.34
CA ASP A 81 5.58 -6.32 -6.16
C ASP A 81 6.39 -6.74 -4.92
N THR A 82 6.17 -7.96 -4.44
CA THR A 82 6.87 -8.51 -3.28
C THR A 82 8.39 -8.52 -3.45
N ASN A 83 8.88 -8.72 -4.68
CA ASN A 83 10.30 -8.71 -5.00
C ASN A 83 10.83 -7.31 -5.30
N SER A 84 9.97 -6.30 -5.30
CA SER A 84 10.31 -4.90 -5.61
C SER A 84 11.10 -4.71 -6.91
N SER A 85 10.84 -5.57 -7.87
CA SER A 85 11.42 -5.53 -9.21
C SER A 85 10.51 -4.81 -10.20
N ARG A 86 9.21 -4.72 -9.89
CA ARG A 86 8.18 -4.12 -10.73
C ARG A 86 7.25 -3.25 -9.91
N LEU A 87 6.68 -2.26 -10.57
CA LEU A 87 5.66 -1.37 -10.05
C LEU A 87 4.42 -1.49 -10.92
N PHE A 88 3.33 -1.94 -10.34
CA PHE A 88 2.02 -1.85 -10.97
C PHE A 88 1.48 -0.44 -10.78
N THR A 89 0.94 0.15 -11.84
CA THR A 89 0.37 1.50 -11.81
C THR A 89 -1.05 1.49 -12.32
N VAL A 90 -1.90 2.26 -11.67
CA VAL A 90 -3.23 2.61 -12.18
C VAL A 90 -3.22 4.09 -12.49
N ASN A 91 -3.58 4.44 -13.71
CA ASN A 91 -3.57 5.80 -14.20
C ASN A 91 -4.98 6.24 -14.58
N ASP A 92 -5.39 7.40 -14.10
CA ASP A 92 -6.66 8.01 -14.50
C ASP A 92 -6.49 8.74 -15.84
N VAL A 93 -7.43 8.51 -16.76
CA VAL A 93 -7.44 9.10 -18.10
C VAL A 93 -8.33 10.34 -18.11
N LYS A 94 -7.90 11.40 -18.77
CA LYS A 94 -8.65 12.68 -18.85
C LYS A 94 -10.08 12.53 -19.41
N VAL A 95 -10.28 11.61 -20.33
CA VAL A 95 -11.58 11.36 -20.98
C VAL A 95 -12.50 10.50 -20.11
N GLY A 96 -12.01 10.04 -18.98
CA GLY A 96 -12.67 9.11 -18.07
C GLY A 96 -12.13 7.69 -18.19
N GLY A 97 -12.20 6.97 -17.07
CA GLY A 97 -11.70 5.60 -16.96
C GLY A 97 -10.28 5.50 -16.43
N SER A 98 -9.77 4.29 -16.43
CA SER A 98 -8.46 3.96 -15.90
C SER A 98 -7.68 3.10 -16.88
N LYS A 99 -6.36 3.34 -16.90
CA LYS A 99 -5.37 2.49 -17.54
C LYS A 99 -4.49 1.85 -16.48
N TYR A 100 -3.93 0.73 -16.79
CA TYR A 100 -2.88 0.14 -15.97
C TYR A 100 -1.56 0.08 -16.72
N GLY A 101 -0.48 0.11 -15.97
CA GLY A 101 0.86 -0.03 -16.50
C GLY A 101 1.75 -0.84 -15.59
N ILE A 102 2.80 -1.40 -16.15
CA ILE A 102 3.84 -2.10 -15.42
C ILE A 102 5.17 -1.41 -15.69
N ILE A 103 5.80 -0.95 -14.63
CA ILE A 103 7.12 -0.31 -14.69
C ILE A 103 8.16 -1.26 -14.13
N SER A 104 9.22 -1.51 -14.89
CA SER A 104 10.39 -2.25 -14.38
C SER A 104 11.25 -1.35 -13.51
N LEU A 105 11.41 -1.72 -12.24
CA LEU A 105 12.23 -0.97 -11.27
C LEU A 105 13.74 -1.25 -11.39
N ARG A 106 14.15 -2.20 -12.24
CA ARG A 106 15.57 -2.53 -12.45
C ARG A 106 16.40 -1.33 -12.91
N GLY A 107 15.80 -0.44 -13.68
CA GLY A 107 16.43 0.80 -14.14
C GLY A 107 16.74 1.82 -13.05
N LEU A 108 16.23 1.67 -11.84
CA LEU A 108 16.56 2.54 -10.71
C LEU A 108 18.00 2.37 -10.21
N LYS A 109 18.68 1.30 -10.60
CA LYS A 109 20.09 1.07 -10.29
C LYS A 109 21.05 1.80 -11.24
N THR A 110 20.53 2.33 -12.34
CA THR A 110 21.35 3.08 -13.30
C THR A 110 21.55 4.52 -12.83
N PRO A 111 22.67 5.17 -13.18
CA PRO A 111 22.93 6.57 -12.82
C PRO A 111 21.84 7.52 -13.34
N THR A 112 21.23 7.17 -14.48
CA THR A 112 20.19 7.96 -15.13
C THR A 112 18.81 7.83 -14.51
N LEU A 113 18.61 6.87 -13.56
CA LEU A 113 17.32 6.56 -12.97
C LEU A 113 16.20 6.44 -14.02
N SER A 114 16.50 5.74 -15.10
CA SER A 114 15.56 5.54 -16.21
C SER A 114 14.88 4.19 -16.07
N VAL A 115 13.56 4.20 -16.05
CA VAL A 115 12.71 3.01 -15.94
C VAL A 115 11.88 2.84 -17.20
N ARG A 116 11.60 1.60 -17.58
CA ARG A 116 10.77 1.29 -18.73
C ARG A 116 9.37 0.91 -18.26
N MET A 117 8.36 1.57 -18.83
CA MET A 117 6.96 1.14 -18.75
C MET A 117 6.68 0.22 -19.92
N TYR A 118 6.30 -1.02 -19.61
CA TYR A 118 6.05 -2.04 -20.64
C TYR A 118 4.66 -1.99 -21.20
N GLU A 119 3.69 -1.60 -20.37
CA GLU A 119 2.29 -1.63 -20.70
C GLU A 119 1.61 -0.37 -20.20
N ASN A 120 0.73 0.16 -21.00
CA ASN A 120 -0.14 1.27 -20.66
C ASN A 120 -1.49 1.02 -21.37
N LEU A 121 -2.20 -0.01 -20.90
CA LEU A 121 -3.39 -0.52 -21.54
C LEU A 121 -4.64 0.11 -20.94
N TYR A 122 -5.51 0.57 -21.82
CA TYR A 122 -6.82 1.03 -21.42
C TYR A 122 -7.63 -0.15 -20.88
N PHE A 123 -8.22 0.06 -19.73
CA PHE A 123 -8.78 -1.01 -18.95
C PHE A 123 -10.28 -0.92 -18.77
N THR A 124 -10.77 0.24 -18.35
CA THR A 124 -12.17 0.45 -18.05
C THR A 124 -12.53 1.92 -18.11
N ASN A 125 -13.79 2.19 -18.42
CA ASN A 125 -14.36 3.54 -18.34
C ASN A 125 -14.63 3.99 -16.89
N ARG A 126 -14.23 3.18 -15.90
CA ARG A 126 -14.55 3.40 -14.50
C ARG A 126 -13.29 3.59 -13.67
N LYS A 127 -13.44 4.30 -12.55
CA LYS A 127 -12.36 4.51 -11.61
C LYS A 127 -12.10 3.24 -10.80
N VAL A 128 -10.82 2.90 -10.61
CA VAL A 128 -10.38 1.78 -9.78
C VAL A 128 -10.31 2.24 -8.33
N ASN A 129 -10.99 1.55 -7.41
CA ASN A 129 -11.01 1.86 -5.98
C ASN A 129 -9.92 1.16 -5.20
N SER A 130 -9.68 -0.10 -5.52
CA SER A 130 -8.80 -0.96 -4.74
C SER A 130 -8.06 -1.93 -5.65
N VAL A 131 -6.81 -2.17 -5.32
CA VAL A 131 -5.93 -3.13 -6.01
C VAL A 131 -5.14 -3.88 -4.96
N CYS A 132 -5.04 -5.19 -5.12
CA CYS A 132 -4.13 -6.01 -4.33
C CYS A 132 -3.39 -7.01 -5.22
N TRP A 133 -2.19 -7.38 -4.81
CA TRP A 133 -1.49 -8.49 -5.44
C TRP A 133 -2.20 -9.80 -5.11
N ALA A 134 -2.37 -10.62 -6.13
CA ALA A 134 -2.77 -12.00 -5.99
C ALA A 134 -1.56 -12.86 -6.35
N SER A 135 -0.99 -13.56 -5.38
CA SER A 135 0.09 -14.50 -5.61
C SER A 135 -0.46 -15.91 -5.56
N LEU A 136 -0.15 -16.69 -6.58
CA LEU A 136 -0.46 -18.13 -6.54
C LEU A 136 0.55 -18.90 -5.70
N ASN A 137 1.60 -18.22 -5.22
CA ASN A 137 2.78 -18.88 -4.70
C ASN A 137 3.26 -18.32 -3.38
N HIS A 138 3.22 -19.16 -2.35
CA HIS A 138 4.17 -19.04 -1.26
C HIS A 138 5.22 -20.16 -1.21
N LEU A 139 5.00 -21.33 -1.80
CA LEU A 139 5.99 -22.43 -1.75
C LEU A 139 5.82 -23.47 -2.86
N ASP A 140 4.66 -23.58 -3.51
CA ASP A 140 4.35 -24.72 -4.36
C ASP A 140 4.62 -24.53 -5.86
N SER A 141 4.95 -23.34 -6.33
CA SER A 141 5.24 -23.12 -7.74
C SER A 141 6.55 -23.75 -8.20
N HIS A 142 7.46 -24.04 -7.28
CA HIS A 142 8.67 -24.81 -7.59
C HIS A 142 8.41 -26.28 -7.87
N ILE A 143 7.25 -26.80 -7.47
CA ILE A 143 6.93 -28.24 -7.60
C ILE A 143 6.08 -28.53 -8.84
N LEU A 144 5.28 -27.59 -9.32
CA LEU A 144 4.31 -27.86 -10.40
C LEU A 144 4.78 -27.53 -11.82
N TYR A 145 5.82 -26.72 -12.01
CA TYR A 145 6.33 -26.41 -13.35
C TYR A 145 7.85 -26.31 -13.41
N PRO A 146 8.54 -27.41 -13.78
CA PRO A 146 10.00 -27.40 -13.95
C PRO A 146 10.47 -26.83 -15.30
N LEU A 147 9.62 -26.15 -16.06
CA LEU A 147 9.97 -25.61 -17.38
C LEU A 147 9.77 -24.11 -17.44
N ALA A 148 10.89 -23.38 -17.57
CA ALA A 148 11.03 -21.98 -18.00
C ALA A 148 9.99 -21.03 -17.42
N VAL A 149 10.17 -20.65 -16.19
CA VAL A 149 9.21 -19.89 -15.42
C VAL A 149 9.18 -18.44 -15.83
N GLU A 150 8.19 -18.08 -16.56
CA GLU A 150 7.69 -16.73 -16.60
C GLU A 150 6.85 -16.48 -15.35
N GLU A 151 7.26 -15.49 -14.55
CA GLU A 151 6.53 -15.12 -13.36
C GLU A 151 5.17 -14.55 -13.76
N VAL A 152 4.10 -15.28 -13.44
CA VAL A 152 2.72 -14.83 -13.63
C VAL A 152 2.31 -13.97 -12.45
N TRP A 153 1.92 -12.73 -12.72
CA TRP A 153 1.46 -11.79 -11.71
C TRP A 153 -0.06 -11.68 -11.76
N LEU A 154 -0.70 -11.91 -10.63
CA LEU A 154 -2.12 -11.74 -10.48
C LEU A 154 -2.42 -10.46 -9.70
N CYS A 155 -3.27 -9.63 -10.24
CA CYS A 155 -3.75 -8.43 -9.59
C CYS A 155 -5.27 -8.43 -9.56
N LEU A 156 -5.84 -8.24 -8.38
CA LEU A 156 -7.27 -8.10 -8.20
C LEU A 156 -7.62 -6.61 -8.08
N MET A 157 -8.58 -6.15 -8.87
CA MET A 157 -9.01 -4.76 -8.86
C MET A 157 -10.51 -4.66 -8.57
N GLY A 158 -10.85 -3.77 -7.65
CA GLY A 158 -12.22 -3.33 -7.40
C GLY A 158 -12.48 -1.96 -8.04
N PHE A 159 -13.64 -1.78 -8.60
CA PHE A 159 -14.04 -0.56 -9.33
C PHE A 159 -15.07 0.26 -8.56
N ALA A 160 -15.00 1.58 -8.67
CA ALA A 160 -15.98 2.50 -8.13
C ALA A 160 -17.20 2.65 -9.05
N ASP A 161 -18.35 2.87 -8.44
CA ASP A 161 -19.52 3.39 -9.15
C ASP A 161 -19.37 4.91 -9.38
N SER A 162 -19.81 5.36 -10.54
CA SER A 162 -20.05 6.80 -10.73
C SER A 162 -21.23 7.23 -9.86
N PRO A 163 -21.20 8.41 -9.23
CA PRO A 163 -22.33 8.91 -8.47
C PRO A 163 -23.55 9.03 -9.39
N GLY A 164 -24.58 8.23 -9.11
CA GLY A 164 -25.84 8.25 -9.84
C GLY A 164 -26.22 6.99 -10.63
N CYS A 165 -25.36 6.00 -10.72
CA CYS A 165 -25.68 4.73 -11.37
C CYS A 165 -25.36 3.55 -10.44
N ALA A 166 -26.39 2.88 -9.95
CA ALA A 166 -26.25 1.60 -9.24
C ALA A 166 -25.94 0.47 -10.22
N THR A 167 -24.77 0.49 -10.83
CA THR A 167 -24.33 -0.56 -11.74
C THR A 167 -23.38 -1.52 -11.04
N LEU A 168 -23.68 -2.78 -11.21
CA LEU A 168 -22.88 -3.92 -10.75
C LEU A 168 -21.47 -3.83 -11.31
N LEU A 169 -20.47 -3.66 -10.44
CA LEU A 169 -19.07 -3.59 -10.83
C LEU A 169 -18.46 -4.99 -10.76
N PRO A 170 -17.86 -5.48 -11.83
CA PRO A 170 -17.10 -6.71 -11.76
C PRO A 170 -15.82 -6.49 -10.97
N ALA A 171 -15.50 -7.35 -10.01
CA ALA A 171 -14.13 -7.56 -9.60
C ALA A 171 -13.48 -8.39 -10.72
N SER A 172 -12.35 -7.92 -11.22
CA SER A 172 -11.63 -8.59 -12.31
C SER A 172 -10.24 -9.01 -11.83
N LEU A 173 -9.92 -10.25 -12.11
CA LEU A 173 -8.62 -10.81 -11.84
C LEU A 173 -7.77 -10.68 -13.12
N PHE A 174 -6.62 -10.01 -13.00
CA PHE A 174 -5.69 -9.82 -14.10
C PHE A 174 -4.47 -10.68 -13.93
N VAL A 175 -4.06 -11.28 -15.01
CA VAL A 175 -2.75 -11.89 -15.15
C VAL A 175 -1.95 -11.01 -16.08
N THR A 176 -0.80 -10.58 -15.58
CA THR A 176 0.20 -9.92 -16.41
C THR A 176 1.31 -10.91 -16.68
N SER A 177 1.52 -11.25 -17.94
CA SER A 177 2.63 -12.09 -18.35
C SER A 177 3.95 -11.32 -18.36
N HIS A 178 5.06 -12.06 -18.28
CA HIS A 178 6.39 -11.49 -18.43
C HIS A 178 6.52 -10.81 -19.81
N PRO A 179 7.16 -9.63 -19.92
CA PRO A 179 7.27 -8.90 -21.18
C PRO A 179 8.07 -9.64 -22.27
N ALA A 180 8.75 -10.71 -21.94
CA ALA A 180 9.44 -11.56 -22.91
C ALA A 180 8.50 -12.46 -23.71
N VAL A 181 7.27 -12.69 -23.22
CA VAL A 181 6.24 -13.45 -23.94
C VAL A 181 5.35 -12.46 -24.68
N ARG A 182 5.18 -12.70 -25.94
CA ARG A 182 4.33 -11.89 -26.83
C ARG A 182 2.84 -11.96 -26.50
N ASP A 183 2.46 -12.71 -25.48
CA ASP A 183 1.08 -12.85 -25.07
C ASP A 183 0.64 -11.58 -24.35
N ARG A 184 -0.44 -11.04 -24.83
CA ARG A 184 -1.06 -9.83 -24.27
C ARG A 184 -1.47 -10.12 -22.83
N PRO A 185 -1.30 -9.15 -21.91
CA PRO A 185 -1.85 -9.29 -20.59
C PRO A 185 -3.35 -9.53 -20.72
N GLY A 186 -3.79 -10.66 -20.25
CA GLY A 186 -5.14 -11.10 -20.41
C GLY A 186 -5.91 -11.06 -19.09
N VAL A 187 -7.22 -10.86 -19.18
CA VAL A 187 -8.14 -11.16 -18.10
C VAL A 187 -8.25 -12.68 -18.01
N LEU A 188 -7.75 -13.28 -16.93
CA LEU A 188 -7.91 -14.73 -16.70
C LEU A 188 -9.35 -15.09 -16.41
N CYS A 189 -9.95 -14.35 -15.51
CA CYS A 189 -11.34 -14.53 -15.13
C CYS A 189 -11.96 -13.22 -14.67
N SER A 190 -13.27 -13.12 -14.80
CA SER A 190 -14.04 -11.97 -14.38
C SER A 190 -15.25 -12.43 -13.56
N PHE A 191 -15.39 -11.84 -12.37
CA PHE A 191 -16.51 -12.12 -11.49
C PHE A 191 -17.44 -10.90 -11.45
N ARG A 192 -18.71 -11.08 -11.74
CA ARG A 192 -19.70 -10.02 -11.55
C ARG A 192 -20.03 -9.94 -10.06
N ILE A 193 -19.61 -8.88 -9.42
CA ILE A 193 -19.83 -8.61 -8.00
C ILE A 193 -20.37 -7.19 -7.90
N PRO A 194 -21.53 -6.97 -7.27
CA PRO A 194 -22.14 -5.65 -7.15
C PRO A 194 -21.35 -4.79 -6.15
N GLY A 195 -20.95 -3.59 -6.57
CA GLY A 195 -20.46 -2.52 -5.71
C GLY A 195 -19.30 -2.88 -4.78
N ALA A 196 -18.13 -3.23 -5.33
CA ALA A 196 -16.95 -3.56 -4.53
C ALA A 196 -16.23 -2.31 -4.02
N TRP A 197 -16.15 -2.15 -2.69
CA TRP A 197 -15.38 -1.09 -2.04
C TRP A 197 -13.92 -1.48 -1.83
N SER A 198 -13.69 -2.72 -1.43
CA SER A 198 -12.35 -3.26 -1.15
C SER A 198 -12.19 -4.67 -1.69
N CYS A 199 -10.96 -5.10 -1.83
CA CYS A 199 -10.62 -6.47 -2.18
C CYS A 199 -9.35 -6.90 -1.45
N ALA A 200 -9.25 -8.20 -1.19
CA ALA A 200 -8.06 -8.81 -0.64
C ALA A 200 -7.88 -10.23 -1.19
N TRP A 201 -6.63 -10.63 -1.40
CA TRP A 201 -6.27 -11.98 -1.83
C TRP A 201 -5.78 -12.79 -0.64
N SER A 202 -6.16 -14.06 -0.58
CA SER A 202 -5.72 -14.95 0.47
C SER A 202 -4.41 -15.64 0.10
N LEU A 203 -3.41 -15.47 0.95
CA LEU A 203 -2.15 -16.23 0.94
C LEU A 203 -2.15 -17.35 1.99
N ASN A 204 -3.24 -17.50 2.74
CA ASN A 204 -3.38 -18.54 3.74
C ASN A 204 -3.62 -19.89 3.08
N ILE A 205 -2.90 -20.93 3.53
CA ILE A 205 -2.97 -22.29 2.94
C ILE A 205 -4.39 -22.88 3.05
N GLN A 206 -5.12 -22.60 4.14
CA GLN A 206 -6.47 -23.12 4.35
C GLN A 206 -7.54 -22.41 3.50
N ALA A 207 -7.26 -21.19 3.04
CA ALA A 207 -8.13 -20.42 2.17
C ALA A 207 -7.43 -20.13 0.83
N ASN A 208 -6.61 -21.05 0.36
CA ASN A 208 -5.88 -20.90 -0.89
C ASN A 208 -6.85 -20.71 -2.07
N ASN A 209 -6.41 -19.93 -3.05
CA ASN A 209 -7.20 -19.56 -4.24
C ASN A 209 -8.51 -18.80 -3.92
N CYS A 210 -8.61 -18.16 -2.77
CA CYS A 210 -9.75 -17.36 -2.40
C CYS A 210 -9.40 -15.87 -2.41
N PHE A 211 -10.36 -15.07 -2.80
CA PHE A 211 -10.33 -13.63 -2.58
C PHE A 211 -11.60 -13.17 -1.88
N SER A 212 -11.47 -12.09 -1.13
CA SER A 212 -12.61 -11.43 -0.51
C SER A 212 -12.93 -10.12 -1.22
N THR A 213 -14.19 -9.76 -1.18
CA THR A 213 -14.68 -8.48 -1.67
C THR A 213 -15.54 -7.84 -0.59
N GLY A 214 -15.18 -6.63 -0.19
CA GLY A 214 -15.98 -5.80 0.72
C GLY A 214 -17.06 -5.07 -0.05
N LEU A 215 -18.31 -5.28 0.35
CA LEU A 215 -19.51 -4.74 -0.27
C LEU A 215 -20.29 -3.88 0.72
N SER A 216 -21.40 -3.32 0.27
CA SER A 216 -22.38 -2.68 1.15
C SER A 216 -23.04 -3.74 2.01
N GLN A 217 -22.82 -3.62 3.34
CA GLN A 217 -23.38 -4.48 4.39
C GLN A 217 -23.11 -5.98 4.22
N ARG A 218 -22.02 -6.36 3.54
CA ARG A 218 -21.59 -7.76 3.45
C ARG A 218 -20.15 -7.92 2.98
N VAL A 219 -19.59 -9.06 3.30
CA VAL A 219 -18.34 -9.58 2.75
C VAL A 219 -18.66 -10.77 1.85
N LEU A 220 -18.06 -10.82 0.69
CA LEU A 220 -18.17 -11.94 -0.23
C LEU A 220 -16.80 -12.62 -0.35
N LEU A 221 -16.71 -13.86 0.03
CA LEU A 221 -15.55 -14.73 -0.19
C LEU A 221 -15.79 -15.55 -1.44
N THR A 222 -14.87 -15.51 -2.39
CA THR A 222 -14.98 -16.22 -3.66
C THR A 222 -13.75 -17.09 -3.88
N ASN A 223 -13.97 -18.36 -4.16
CA ASN A 223 -12.91 -19.25 -4.63
C ASN A 223 -12.77 -19.11 -6.16
N VAL A 224 -11.56 -18.77 -6.63
CA VAL A 224 -11.30 -18.49 -8.04
C VAL A 224 -11.42 -19.73 -8.92
N VAL A 225 -11.05 -20.89 -8.39
CA VAL A 225 -11.02 -22.14 -9.15
C VAL A 225 -12.42 -22.74 -9.31
N THR A 226 -13.17 -22.78 -8.21
CA THR A 226 -14.50 -23.42 -8.20
C THR A 226 -15.63 -22.46 -8.51
N GLY A 227 -15.38 -21.15 -8.41
CA GLY A 227 -16.41 -20.12 -8.50
C GLY A 227 -17.35 -20.07 -7.29
N HIS A 228 -17.13 -20.93 -6.27
CA HIS A 228 -17.96 -20.98 -5.07
C HIS A 228 -17.89 -19.65 -4.30
N ARG A 229 -19.04 -19.17 -3.85
CA ARG A 229 -19.19 -17.92 -3.13
C ARG A 229 -19.83 -18.12 -1.77
N GLN A 230 -19.23 -17.51 -0.75
CA GLN A 230 -19.76 -17.48 0.60
C GLN A 230 -19.96 -16.03 1.02
N SER A 231 -21.14 -15.70 1.54
CA SER A 231 -21.51 -14.34 1.92
C SER A 231 -21.66 -14.22 3.43
N PHE A 232 -21.08 -13.17 4.02
CA PHE A 232 -21.17 -12.82 5.44
C PHE A 232 -21.84 -11.45 5.56
N GLY A 233 -22.99 -11.39 6.25
CA GLY A 233 -23.70 -10.14 6.48
C GLY A 233 -22.98 -9.24 7.48
N THR A 234 -22.90 -7.95 7.20
CA THR A 234 -22.30 -6.96 8.11
C THR A 234 -23.27 -5.81 8.35
N SER A 235 -23.06 -5.08 9.45
CA SER A 235 -23.90 -3.93 9.79
C SER A 235 -23.60 -2.67 8.96
N SER A 236 -22.48 -2.65 8.25
CA SER A 236 -22.00 -1.46 7.53
C SER A 236 -21.16 -1.86 6.32
N ASP A 237 -20.87 -0.88 5.44
CA ASP A 237 -20.03 -1.07 4.27
C ASP A 237 -18.62 -1.45 4.68
N VAL A 238 -18.03 -2.42 3.95
CA VAL A 238 -16.69 -2.94 4.22
C VAL A 238 -15.69 -2.28 3.29
N LEU A 239 -14.86 -1.40 3.86
CA LEU A 239 -13.99 -0.50 3.10
C LEU A 239 -12.54 -0.97 3.03
N ALA A 240 -12.08 -1.77 4.00
CA ALA A 240 -10.74 -2.29 4.05
C ALA A 240 -10.75 -3.77 4.44
N GLN A 241 -9.89 -4.56 3.81
CA GLN A 241 -9.79 -6.00 4.07
C GLN A 241 -8.35 -6.47 3.99
N GLN A 242 -8.01 -7.46 4.84
CA GLN A 242 -6.76 -8.19 4.75
C GLN A 242 -6.91 -9.58 5.33
N PHE A 243 -6.39 -10.59 4.63
CA PHE A 243 -6.24 -11.93 5.18
C PHE A 243 -5.03 -12.02 6.10
N ALA A 244 -5.17 -12.73 7.18
CA ALA A 244 -4.03 -13.20 7.95
C ALA A 244 -3.30 -14.32 7.17
N LEU A 245 -1.99 -14.38 7.32
CA LEU A 245 -1.15 -15.35 6.61
C LEU A 245 -1.15 -16.71 7.31
N LEU A 246 -1.00 -16.70 8.63
CA LEU A 246 -0.88 -17.90 9.46
C LEU A 246 -2.24 -18.42 9.91
N ALA A 247 -3.06 -17.54 10.45
CA ALA A 247 -4.39 -17.88 10.92
C ALA A 247 -5.42 -17.80 9.77
N PRO A 248 -6.44 -18.68 9.72
CA PRO A 248 -7.49 -18.62 8.70
C PRO A 248 -8.52 -17.52 9.04
N LEU A 249 -8.06 -16.30 9.13
CA LEU A 249 -8.84 -15.12 9.50
C LEU A 249 -8.82 -14.08 8.39
N LEU A 250 -9.97 -13.46 8.15
CA LEU A 250 -10.13 -12.31 7.28
C LEU A 250 -10.53 -11.09 8.12
N TYR A 251 -9.65 -10.11 8.24
CA TYR A 251 -9.93 -8.85 8.92
C TYR A 251 -10.63 -7.88 8.00
N ASN A 252 -11.64 -7.20 8.54
CA ASN A 252 -12.51 -6.29 7.81
C ASN A 252 -12.65 -4.98 8.57
N GLY A 253 -12.48 -3.86 7.88
CA GLY A 253 -12.70 -2.51 8.39
C GLY A 253 -13.93 -1.89 7.75
N CYS A 254 -14.81 -1.38 8.57
CA CYS A 254 -16.12 -0.89 8.17
C CYS A 254 -16.21 0.64 8.15
N ARG A 255 -17.20 1.14 7.40
CA ARG A 255 -17.58 2.56 7.42
C ARG A 255 -18.06 3.03 8.79
N SER A 256 -18.61 2.12 9.61
CA SER A 256 -19.00 2.42 11.00
C SER A 256 -17.83 2.60 11.97
N GLY A 257 -16.59 2.34 11.53
CA GLY A 257 -15.43 2.30 12.41
C GLY A 257 -15.16 0.93 13.04
N GLU A 258 -16.08 -0.03 12.90
CA GLU A 258 -15.88 -1.40 13.39
C GLU A 258 -14.78 -2.11 12.58
N ILE A 259 -13.88 -2.77 13.28
CA ILE A 259 -12.94 -3.75 12.72
C ILE A 259 -13.26 -5.09 13.35
N PHE A 260 -13.44 -6.11 12.52
CA PHE A 260 -13.69 -7.48 12.98
C PHE A 260 -13.00 -8.50 12.09
N ALA A 261 -12.77 -9.70 12.63
CA ALA A 261 -12.26 -10.83 11.87
C ALA A 261 -13.38 -11.83 11.56
N ILE A 262 -13.32 -12.43 10.37
CA ILE A 262 -14.11 -13.60 9.99
C ILE A 262 -13.22 -14.81 10.15
N ASP A 263 -13.65 -15.80 10.95
CA ASP A 263 -12.99 -17.09 11.00
C ASP A 263 -13.49 -17.97 9.84
N LEU A 264 -12.59 -18.29 8.92
CA LEU A 264 -12.91 -19.03 7.69
C LEU A 264 -13.21 -20.52 7.94
N ARG A 265 -12.96 -21.00 9.15
CA ARG A 265 -13.31 -22.38 9.58
C ARG A 265 -14.76 -22.49 10.01
N CYS A 266 -15.33 -21.37 10.44
CA CYS A 266 -16.70 -21.35 10.94
C CYS A 266 -17.69 -21.22 9.78
N PRO A 267 -18.79 -22.00 9.77
CA PRO A 267 -19.86 -21.81 8.80
C PRO A 267 -20.47 -20.42 8.99
N ASN A 268 -20.92 -19.82 7.89
CA ASN A 268 -21.53 -18.49 7.90
C ASN A 268 -22.95 -18.44 8.54
N GLN A 269 -23.39 -19.52 9.14
CA GLN A 269 -24.67 -19.64 9.82
C GLN A 269 -24.46 -19.54 11.34
N GLY A 270 -25.07 -18.52 11.96
CA GLY A 270 -25.00 -18.27 13.40
C GLY A 270 -24.11 -17.06 13.75
N GLU A 271 -23.99 -16.79 15.06
CA GLU A 271 -23.25 -15.62 15.57
C GLU A 271 -21.72 -15.85 15.74
N GLY A 272 -21.26 -17.08 15.60
CA GLY A 272 -19.87 -17.48 15.95
C GLY A 272 -18.79 -17.13 14.95
N TRP A 273 -19.13 -16.60 13.76
CA TRP A 273 -18.14 -16.33 12.71
C TRP A 273 -17.37 -15.02 12.91
N LYS A 274 -17.89 -14.08 13.71
CA LYS A 274 -17.20 -12.84 14.06
C LYS A 274 -16.27 -13.05 15.23
N ALA A 275 -14.99 -13.00 14.98
CA ALA A 275 -13.96 -12.97 16.01
C ALA A 275 -13.38 -11.54 16.11
N SER A 276 -12.83 -11.20 17.28
CA SER A 276 -12.13 -9.94 17.57
C SER A 276 -12.83 -8.68 17.05
N ARG A 277 -13.30 -7.83 17.96
CA ARG A 277 -13.95 -6.56 17.60
C ARG A 277 -13.15 -5.40 18.16
N LEU A 278 -12.80 -4.45 17.27
CA LEU A 278 -12.11 -3.22 17.60
C LEU A 278 -12.89 -2.06 17.00
N PHE A 279 -12.74 -0.87 17.59
CA PHE A 279 -13.50 0.29 17.13
C PHE A 279 -12.63 1.51 16.94
N HIS A 280 -12.70 2.08 15.75
CA HIS A 280 -12.26 3.43 15.41
C HIS A 280 -13.43 4.40 15.51
N ASP A 281 -13.10 5.68 15.66
CA ASP A 281 -14.13 6.73 15.80
C ASP A 281 -14.77 7.11 14.46
N SER A 282 -14.17 6.68 13.34
CA SER A 282 -14.59 6.98 11.99
C SER A 282 -14.36 5.80 11.05
N ALA A 283 -14.80 5.92 9.81
CA ALA A 283 -14.71 4.88 8.78
C ALA A 283 -13.27 4.38 8.56
N VAL A 284 -13.06 3.08 8.68
CA VAL A 284 -11.74 2.46 8.53
C VAL A 284 -11.40 2.31 7.05
N THR A 285 -10.33 2.96 6.60
CA THR A 285 -9.93 3.01 5.19
C THR A 285 -8.77 2.09 4.84
N SER A 286 -7.96 1.70 5.81
CA SER A 286 -6.84 0.79 5.60
C SER A 286 -6.59 -0.08 6.83
N ILE A 287 -6.25 -1.32 6.58
CA ILE A 287 -5.86 -2.32 7.58
C ILE A 287 -4.56 -2.96 7.14
N GLN A 288 -3.63 -3.14 8.10
CA GLN A 288 -2.38 -3.87 7.90
C GLN A 288 -2.12 -4.76 9.12
N ILE A 289 -2.06 -6.07 8.89
CA ILE A 289 -1.71 -7.05 9.92
C ILE A 289 -0.19 -7.16 9.97
N LEU A 290 0.40 -7.12 11.16
CA LEU A 290 1.83 -7.32 11.33
C LEU A 290 2.20 -8.81 11.19
N HIS A 291 3.46 -9.09 10.82
CA HIS A 291 3.92 -10.46 10.55
C HIS A 291 3.69 -11.45 11.71
N THR A 292 3.74 -10.97 12.94
CA THR A 292 3.45 -11.82 14.11
C THR A 292 1.98 -12.16 14.27
N GLU A 293 1.09 -11.51 13.51
CA GLU A 293 -0.38 -11.60 13.62
C GLU A 293 -0.95 -11.34 15.01
N LYS A 294 -0.14 -10.71 15.88
CA LYS A 294 -0.57 -10.29 17.22
C LYS A 294 -1.08 -8.88 17.26
N CYS A 295 -0.67 -8.08 16.26
CA CYS A 295 -1.01 -6.67 16.16
C CYS A 295 -1.58 -6.34 14.77
N LEU A 296 -2.49 -5.37 14.77
CA LEU A 296 -3.14 -4.84 13.58
C LEU A 296 -3.01 -3.32 13.58
N MET A 297 -2.56 -2.77 12.46
CA MET A 297 -2.54 -1.35 12.19
C MET A 297 -3.78 -0.97 11.39
N ALA A 298 -4.45 0.11 11.76
CA ALA A 298 -5.58 0.62 11.00
C ALA A 298 -5.58 2.14 10.95
N SER A 299 -6.09 2.69 9.84
CA SER A 299 -6.36 4.12 9.69
C SER A 299 -7.82 4.37 9.36
N ASP A 300 -8.29 5.55 9.75
CA ASP A 300 -9.66 5.98 9.51
C ASP A 300 -9.77 7.30 8.72
N MET A 301 -11.00 7.65 8.33
CA MET A 301 -11.29 8.89 7.61
C MET A 301 -11.11 10.16 8.46
N ALA A 302 -11.02 10.05 9.78
CA ALA A 302 -10.70 11.18 10.66
C ALA A 302 -9.18 11.41 10.81
N GLY A 303 -8.36 10.67 10.06
CA GLY A 303 -6.91 10.80 10.09
C GLY A 303 -6.24 10.13 11.28
N LYS A 304 -6.94 9.30 12.03
CA LYS A 304 -6.33 8.55 13.13
C LYS A 304 -5.71 7.26 12.63
N ILE A 305 -4.47 7.01 13.02
CA ILE A 305 -3.76 5.74 12.77
C ILE A 305 -3.49 5.11 14.13
N LYS A 306 -3.99 3.89 14.33
CA LYS A 306 -3.87 3.16 15.60
C LYS A 306 -3.26 1.78 15.39
N LEU A 307 -2.39 1.38 16.31
CA LEU A 307 -1.86 0.02 16.45
C LEU A 307 -2.64 -0.70 17.55
N TRP A 308 -3.22 -1.82 17.23
CA TRP A 308 -4.05 -2.62 18.10
C TRP A 308 -3.37 -3.93 18.49
N ASP A 309 -3.47 -4.33 19.76
CA ASP A 309 -3.22 -5.70 20.19
C ASP A 309 -4.48 -6.54 19.96
N LEU A 310 -4.37 -7.56 19.13
CA LEU A 310 -5.50 -8.40 18.74
C LEU A 310 -5.95 -9.35 19.87
N ARG A 311 -5.06 -9.65 20.81
CA ARG A 311 -5.39 -10.53 21.95
C ARG A 311 -6.07 -9.75 23.07
N ALA A 312 -5.52 -8.58 23.37
CA ALA A 312 -6.07 -7.72 24.42
C ALA A 312 -7.21 -6.82 23.94
N THR A 313 -7.44 -6.75 22.63
CA THR A 313 -8.41 -5.86 21.96
C THR A 313 -8.25 -4.39 22.38
N LYS A 314 -7.00 -3.96 22.62
CA LYS A 314 -6.65 -2.62 23.09
C LYS A 314 -5.77 -1.89 22.10
N CYS A 315 -5.97 -0.59 21.98
CA CYS A 315 -5.04 0.28 21.26
C CYS A 315 -3.73 0.39 22.07
N ILE A 316 -2.64 -0.06 21.44
CA ILE A 316 -1.29 0.02 22.04
C ILE A 316 -0.70 1.40 21.78
N ARG A 317 -0.93 1.95 20.56
CA ARG A 317 -0.30 3.19 20.10
C ARG A 317 -1.15 3.90 19.07
N GLN A 318 -1.07 5.23 19.11
CA GLN A 318 -1.62 6.11 18.09
C GLN A 318 -0.49 6.89 17.44
N TYR A 319 -0.58 7.08 16.10
CA TYR A 319 0.40 7.82 15.31
C TYR A 319 -0.20 9.16 14.94
N GLU A 320 0.42 10.23 15.44
CA GLU A 320 -0.13 11.58 15.33
C GLU A 320 0.30 12.29 14.04
N GLY A 321 -0.48 13.28 13.63
CA GLY A 321 -0.16 14.19 12.54
C GLY A 321 -0.62 13.74 11.16
N HIS A 322 -1.25 12.59 11.01
CA HIS A 322 -1.89 12.21 9.75
C HIS A 322 -3.15 13.05 9.53
N VAL A 323 -3.35 13.51 8.29
CA VAL A 323 -4.48 14.36 7.91
C VAL A 323 -5.33 13.65 6.90
N ASN A 324 -6.57 13.36 7.28
CA ASN A 324 -7.60 12.81 6.38
C ASN A 324 -8.96 13.31 6.82
N GLU A 325 -9.88 13.51 5.89
CA GLU A 325 -11.27 13.90 6.15
C GLU A 325 -12.26 12.90 5.53
N TYR A 326 -11.93 12.34 4.35
CA TYR A 326 -12.82 11.43 3.62
C TYR A 326 -12.12 10.57 2.57
N ALA A 327 -10.80 10.69 2.42
CA ALA A 327 -10.10 10.00 1.34
C ALA A 327 -9.75 8.56 1.72
N TYR A 328 -9.74 7.69 0.71
CA TYR A 328 -9.19 6.35 0.82
C TYR A 328 -7.66 6.43 0.71
N LEU A 329 -6.98 6.40 1.85
CA LEU A 329 -5.54 6.52 1.91
C LEU A 329 -4.95 5.22 2.49
N PRO A 330 -4.15 4.49 1.70
CA PRO A 330 -3.53 3.26 2.17
C PRO A 330 -2.41 3.55 3.18
N LEU A 331 -2.25 2.63 4.13
CA LEU A 331 -1.09 2.54 5.00
C LEU A 331 -0.05 1.59 4.40
N HIS A 332 1.22 1.92 4.58
CA HIS A 332 2.33 1.07 4.20
C HIS A 332 3.18 0.79 5.44
N VAL A 333 3.10 -0.43 5.94
CA VAL A 333 3.88 -0.89 7.11
C VAL A 333 5.04 -1.72 6.62
N HIS A 334 6.25 -1.39 7.07
CA HIS A 334 7.48 -2.10 6.75
C HIS A 334 8.19 -2.47 8.04
N GLU A 335 7.94 -3.69 8.51
CA GLU A 335 8.46 -4.17 9.79
C GLU A 335 9.97 -4.34 9.79
N GLU A 336 10.56 -4.80 8.66
CA GLU A 336 12.02 -4.93 8.52
C GLU A 336 12.76 -3.60 8.72
N GLU A 337 12.17 -2.51 8.22
CA GLU A 337 12.72 -1.15 8.36
C GLU A 337 12.21 -0.43 9.60
N GLY A 338 11.24 -1.01 10.30
CA GLY A 338 10.62 -0.42 11.48
C GLY A 338 9.87 0.89 11.20
N ILE A 339 9.29 1.04 10.02
CA ILE A 339 8.60 2.27 9.59
C ILE A 339 7.14 2.04 9.20
N LEU A 340 6.37 3.08 9.44
CA LEU A 340 5.02 3.27 8.91
C LEU A 340 5.05 4.46 7.96
N VAL A 341 4.51 4.30 6.76
CA VAL A 341 4.40 5.37 5.76
C VAL A 341 2.93 5.58 5.40
N ALA A 342 2.48 6.81 5.43
CA ALA A 342 1.16 7.19 4.95
C ALA A 342 1.18 8.56 4.26
N VAL A 343 0.31 8.70 3.28
CA VAL A 343 0.06 9.97 2.59
C VAL A 343 -1.18 10.60 3.19
N GLY A 344 -1.10 11.89 3.53
CA GLY A 344 -2.26 12.65 3.99
C GLY A 344 -3.02 13.30 2.83
N GLN A 345 -4.28 13.66 3.08
CA GLN A 345 -5.10 14.42 2.14
C GLN A 345 -4.54 15.84 1.90
N ASP A 346 -3.66 16.31 2.78
CA ASP A 346 -2.86 17.52 2.65
C ASP A 346 -1.68 17.37 1.67
N CYS A 347 -1.57 16.20 0.98
CA CYS A 347 -0.51 15.85 0.03
C CYS A 347 0.89 15.73 0.65
N TYR A 348 0.98 15.55 1.96
CA TYR A 348 2.24 15.22 2.63
C TYR A 348 2.36 13.73 2.86
N THR A 349 3.53 13.18 2.54
CA THR A 349 3.90 11.81 2.92
C THR A 349 4.63 11.87 4.25
N ARG A 350 4.13 11.14 5.22
CA ARG A 350 4.70 11.07 6.57
C ARG A 350 5.25 9.69 6.84
N ILE A 351 6.37 9.66 7.53
CA ILE A 351 7.07 8.44 7.91
C ILE A 351 7.22 8.46 9.43
N TRP A 352 6.68 7.46 10.10
CA TRP A 352 6.81 7.28 11.55
C TRP A 352 7.65 6.06 11.87
N SER A 353 8.27 6.08 13.03
CA SER A 353 8.84 4.89 13.64
C SER A 353 7.72 3.96 14.11
N LEU A 354 7.77 2.72 13.65
CA LEU A 354 6.78 1.70 14.02
C LEU A 354 6.84 1.37 15.51
N HIS A 355 8.03 1.47 16.12
CA HIS A 355 8.29 1.02 17.50
C HIS A 355 7.83 2.00 18.57
N ASP A 356 8.00 3.31 18.35
CA ASP A 356 7.68 4.34 19.34
C ASP A 356 6.62 5.33 18.88
N GLY A 357 6.19 5.27 17.62
CA GLY A 357 5.18 6.16 17.04
C GLY A 357 5.69 7.57 16.72
N HIS A 358 7.01 7.81 16.88
CA HIS A 358 7.59 9.11 16.61
C HIS A 358 7.57 9.44 15.11
N LEU A 359 7.20 10.68 14.76
CA LEU A 359 7.25 11.17 13.39
C LEU A 359 8.71 11.42 12.98
N LEU A 360 9.24 10.56 12.10
CA LEU A 360 10.62 10.63 11.63
C LEU A 360 10.79 11.70 10.55
N ARG A 361 9.84 11.77 9.61
CA ARG A 361 9.94 12.69 8.47
C ARG A 361 8.59 13.04 7.89
N THR A 362 8.47 14.29 7.42
CA THR A 362 7.37 14.76 6.57
C THR A 362 7.93 15.18 5.23
N ILE A 363 7.43 14.58 4.16
CA ILE A 363 7.85 14.84 2.77
C ILE A 363 6.72 15.57 2.06
N PRO A 364 6.92 16.83 1.64
CA PRO A 364 5.90 17.56 0.89
C PRO A 364 5.79 17.02 -0.54
N SER A 365 4.58 17.09 -1.10
CA SER A 365 4.40 16.85 -2.53
C SER A 365 5.24 17.86 -3.34
N PRO A 366 5.86 17.45 -4.45
CA PRO A 366 6.58 18.34 -5.35
C PRO A 366 5.67 19.37 -6.03
N TYR A 367 4.36 19.15 -6.00
CA TYR A 367 3.35 20.03 -6.57
C TYR A 367 2.50 20.70 -5.48
N PRO A 368 1.84 21.83 -5.80
CA PRO A 368 0.87 22.43 -4.89
C PRO A 368 -0.19 21.43 -4.45
N ALA A 369 -0.55 21.50 -3.17
CA ALA A 369 -1.54 20.60 -2.61
C ALA A 369 -2.89 20.77 -3.32
N SER A 370 -3.42 19.66 -3.82
CA SER A 370 -4.72 19.60 -4.47
C SER A 370 -5.38 18.27 -4.13
N LYS A 371 -6.69 18.27 -3.91
CA LYS A 371 -7.47 17.05 -3.67
C LYS A 371 -7.37 16.05 -4.82
N ALA A 372 -7.10 16.53 -6.04
CA ALA A 372 -6.94 15.70 -7.23
C ALA A 372 -5.51 15.15 -7.40
N ASP A 373 -4.53 15.67 -6.68
CA ASP A 373 -3.11 15.37 -6.85
C ASP A 373 -2.48 14.76 -5.58
N ILE A 374 -3.27 13.99 -4.82
CA ILE A 374 -2.74 13.26 -3.66
C ILE A 374 -1.69 12.26 -4.16
N PRO A 375 -0.46 12.28 -3.61
CA PRO A 375 0.58 11.35 -4.00
C PRO A 375 0.17 9.90 -3.71
N SER A 376 0.53 8.99 -4.60
CA SER A 376 0.53 7.57 -4.29
C SER A 376 1.95 7.11 -4.02
N VAL A 377 2.16 6.34 -2.96
CA VAL A 377 3.49 5.92 -2.54
C VAL A 377 3.61 4.41 -2.46
N ALA A 378 4.81 3.92 -2.67
CA ALA A 378 5.19 2.54 -2.42
C ALA A 378 6.59 2.54 -1.81
N PHE A 379 6.75 1.88 -0.68
CA PHE A 379 8.06 1.70 -0.05
C PHE A 379 8.53 0.27 -0.27
N SER A 380 9.82 0.08 -0.35
CA SER A 380 10.45 -1.23 -0.41
C SER A 380 11.77 -1.23 0.32
N SER A 381 12.06 -2.31 1.05
CA SER A 381 13.39 -2.57 1.65
C SER A 381 14.44 -2.90 0.59
N ARG A 382 14.02 -3.27 -0.63
CA ARG A 382 14.91 -3.74 -1.73
C ARG A 382 14.51 -3.15 -3.07
N LEU A 383 14.41 -1.84 -3.16
CA LEU A 383 13.97 -1.14 -4.37
C LEU A 383 14.88 -1.47 -5.58
N GLY A 384 14.27 -1.95 -6.66
CA GLY A 384 14.99 -2.40 -7.85
C GLY A 384 15.40 -3.89 -7.81
N GLY A 385 14.88 -4.67 -6.88
CA GLY A 385 15.04 -6.13 -6.78
C GLY A 385 16.05 -6.58 -5.73
N PHE A 386 16.40 -7.85 -5.71
CA PHE A 386 17.12 -8.56 -4.64
C PHE A 386 18.38 -7.85 -4.09
N ARG A 387 19.13 -7.12 -4.93
CA ARG A 387 20.29 -6.30 -4.53
C ARG A 387 19.96 -4.81 -4.43
N GLY A 388 18.67 -4.46 -4.27
CA GLY A 388 18.24 -3.08 -4.13
C GLY A 388 18.50 -2.53 -2.75
N ALA A 389 18.48 -1.20 -2.63
CA ALA A 389 18.51 -0.49 -1.35
C ALA A 389 17.10 -0.11 -0.91
N PRO A 390 16.86 0.08 0.38
CA PRO A 390 15.59 0.61 0.85
C PRO A 390 15.28 1.97 0.22
N GLY A 391 14.04 2.16 -0.18
CA GLY A 391 13.63 3.39 -0.82
C GLY A 391 12.12 3.56 -0.91
N LEU A 392 11.70 4.81 -1.11
CA LEU A 392 10.32 5.20 -1.30
C LEU A 392 10.12 5.67 -2.74
N LEU A 393 9.12 5.13 -3.41
CA LEU A 393 8.60 5.65 -4.66
C LEU A 393 7.39 6.54 -4.37
N MET A 394 7.32 7.68 -5.03
CA MET A 394 6.22 8.62 -4.95
C MET A 394 5.77 8.98 -6.36
N ALA A 395 4.56 8.63 -6.70
CA ALA A 395 3.92 9.01 -7.95
C ALA A 395 2.94 10.17 -7.71
N VAL A 396 3.09 11.24 -8.46
CA VAL A 396 2.23 12.43 -8.38
C VAL A 396 2.00 12.96 -9.78
N ARG A 397 0.76 13.19 -10.15
CA ARG A 397 0.38 13.56 -11.52
C ARG A 397 0.95 12.58 -12.54
N ARG A 398 1.97 12.97 -13.27
CA ARG A 398 2.65 12.16 -14.31
C ARG A 398 4.07 11.80 -13.97
N ASP A 399 4.54 12.30 -12.83
CA ASP A 399 5.92 12.15 -12.43
C ASP A 399 6.08 11.07 -11.37
N LEU A 400 7.15 10.32 -11.49
CA LEU A 400 7.61 9.36 -10.52
C LEU A 400 8.89 9.88 -9.88
N TYR A 401 8.91 9.88 -8.56
CA TYR A 401 10.07 10.26 -7.76
C TYR A 401 10.54 9.08 -6.94
N CYS A 402 11.85 8.96 -6.82
CA CYS A 402 12.49 7.96 -5.99
C CYS A 402 13.24 8.66 -4.86
N PHE A 403 13.05 8.17 -3.64
CA PHE A 403 13.77 8.60 -2.45
C PHE A 403 14.65 7.44 -2.01
N THR A 404 15.95 7.59 -2.17
CA THR A 404 16.94 6.57 -1.79
C THR A 404 18.00 7.17 -0.88
N TYR A 405 18.64 6.33 -0.11
CA TYR A 405 19.84 6.72 0.62
C TYR A 405 20.96 7.04 -0.38
N SER A 406 21.61 8.14 -0.16
CA SER A 406 22.78 8.57 -0.94
C SER A 406 24.06 8.08 -0.28
#